data_f0044b328221fabcc5d45ba3863ce53e
#
_entry.id   f0044b328221fabcc5d45ba3863ce53e
#
_cell.length_a   1.000
_cell.length_b   1.000
_cell.length_c   1.000
_cell.angle_alpha   90.00
_cell.angle_beta   90.00
_cell.angle_gamma   90.00
#
_symmetry.space_group_name_H-M   'P 1'
#
loop_
_entity.id
_entity.type
_entity.pdbx_description
1 polymer ?
#
loop_
_entity_poly.entity_id
_entity_poly.type
_entity_poly.pdbx_seq_one_letter_code
_entity_poly.pdbx_strand_id
1 'polypeptide(L)'
;MINGIINVYKERGFTSFDVVAKLRGILHERKIGHTGTLDPEATGVLPICIGNATKVCELLTDKDKVYRTVMHLGITTDTQDMTGTVKEDRSREAALLKEQTVEAAILQFVGDYEQIPPMYSALKVNGKKLC
;
A
#
# COMPACT_ATOMS: atom_id res chain seq x y z
N MET A 1 2.85 -22.61 21.62
CA MET A 1 2.55 -22.22 20.21
C MET A 1 1.28 -21.36 20.23
N ILE A 2 1.41 -20.13 19.80
CA ILE A 2 0.28 -19.18 19.71
C ILE A 2 -0.35 -19.33 18.34
N ASN A 3 -1.69 -19.38 18.28
CA ASN A 3 -2.44 -19.44 17.02
C ASN A 3 -3.54 -18.39 17.05
N GLY A 4 -3.65 -17.61 16.01
CA GLY A 4 -4.71 -16.61 15.90
C GLY A 4 -4.41 -15.51 14.89
N ILE A 5 -5.30 -14.54 14.84
CA ILE A 5 -5.17 -13.34 14.01
C ILE A 5 -5.21 -12.13 14.92
N ILE A 6 -4.31 -11.20 14.72
CA ILE A 6 -4.29 -9.91 15.41
C ILE A 6 -4.27 -8.77 14.41
N ASN A 7 -4.93 -7.68 14.72
CA ASN A 7 -4.84 -6.45 13.96
C ASN A 7 -3.74 -5.59 14.57
N VAL A 8 -2.78 -5.21 13.73
CA VAL A 8 -1.68 -4.31 14.10
C VAL A 8 -1.83 -3.01 13.35
N TYR A 9 -1.77 -1.89 14.04
CA TYR A 9 -1.64 -0.60 13.39
C TYR A 9 -0.20 -0.42 12.94
N LYS A 10 0.03 -0.48 11.62
CA LYS A 10 1.36 -0.23 11.04
C LYS A 10 1.64 1.26 11.01
N GLU A 11 2.69 1.67 11.66
CA GLU A 11 3.18 3.05 11.65
C GLU A 11 3.98 3.36 10.38
N ARG A 12 4.14 4.65 10.09
CA ARG A 12 5.01 5.15 9.02
C ARG A 12 6.46 4.70 9.27
N GLY A 13 7.19 4.44 8.21
CA GLY A 13 8.60 4.02 8.24
C GLY A 13 8.81 2.52 8.42
N PHE A 14 7.76 1.76 8.75
CA PHE A 14 7.82 0.30 8.80
C PHE A 14 7.29 -0.32 7.50
N THR A 15 8.00 -1.32 6.99
CA THR A 15 7.43 -2.24 6.00
C THR A 15 6.48 -3.22 6.69
N SER A 16 5.59 -3.87 5.93
CA SER A 16 4.75 -4.94 6.48
C SER A 16 5.58 -6.11 7.02
N PHE A 17 6.75 -6.36 6.41
CA PHE A 17 7.67 -7.39 6.87
C PHE A 17 8.37 -7.02 8.19
N ASP A 18 8.71 -5.75 8.41
CA ASP A 18 9.30 -5.29 9.69
C ASP A 18 8.35 -5.52 10.86
N VAL A 19 7.04 -5.33 10.63
CA VAL A 19 6.01 -5.66 11.63
C VAL A 19 6.05 -7.15 11.97
N VAL A 20 6.11 -8.01 10.95
CA VAL A 20 6.24 -9.47 11.16
C VAL A 20 7.52 -9.81 11.91
N ALA A 21 8.66 -9.21 11.54
CA ALA A 21 9.94 -9.46 12.19
C ALA A 21 9.90 -9.07 13.67
N LYS A 22 9.34 -7.91 13.99
CA LYS A 22 9.18 -7.42 15.36
C LYS A 22 8.28 -8.35 16.19
N LEU A 23 7.16 -8.79 15.63
CA LEU A 23 6.25 -9.72 16.29
C LEU A 23 6.87 -11.09 16.53
N ARG A 24 7.72 -11.58 15.63
CA ARG A 24 8.47 -12.84 15.86
C ARG A 24 9.34 -12.77 17.11
N GLY A 25 10.00 -11.61 17.33
CA GLY A 25 10.79 -11.38 18.54
C GLY A 25 9.94 -11.30 19.81
N ILE A 26 8.80 -10.61 19.75
CA ILE A 26 7.93 -10.39 20.91
C ILE A 26 7.23 -11.69 21.33
N LEU A 27 6.69 -12.43 20.36
CA LEU A 27 5.87 -13.61 20.61
C LEU A 27 6.68 -14.92 20.67
N HIS A 28 7.96 -14.86 20.34
CA HIS A 28 8.82 -16.04 20.19
C HIS A 28 8.23 -17.11 19.26
N GLU A 29 7.48 -16.66 18.23
CA GLU A 29 6.81 -17.50 17.25
C GLU A 29 7.38 -17.20 15.85
N ARG A 30 7.86 -18.25 15.16
CA ARG A 30 8.46 -18.10 13.83
C ARG A 30 7.43 -18.01 12.71
N LYS A 31 6.30 -18.71 12.90
CA LYS A 31 5.27 -18.82 11.88
C LYS A 31 4.30 -17.64 11.97
N ILE A 32 4.65 -16.53 11.35
CA ILE A 32 3.84 -15.31 11.30
C ILE A 32 3.82 -14.81 9.86
N GLY A 33 2.63 -14.41 9.38
CA GLY A 33 2.41 -13.81 8.07
C GLY A 33 1.45 -12.63 8.15
N HIS A 34 1.49 -11.75 7.16
CA HIS A 34 0.56 -10.62 7.02
C HIS A 34 -0.39 -10.84 5.83
N THR A 35 -1.56 -10.21 5.87
CA THR A 35 -2.63 -10.39 4.87
C THR A 35 -2.65 -9.32 3.78
N GLY A 36 -1.60 -8.57 3.63
CA GLY A 36 -1.47 -7.54 2.59
C GLY A 36 -0.23 -6.71 2.82
N THR A 37 0.19 -6.00 1.78
CA THR A 37 1.35 -5.13 1.85
C THR A 37 0.90 -3.68 1.95
N LEU A 38 1.38 -2.97 2.96
CA LEU A 38 1.32 -1.53 3.07
C LEU A 38 2.70 -0.96 2.79
N ASP A 39 2.76 0.08 1.99
CA ASP A 39 4.01 0.79 1.73
C ASP A 39 4.60 1.37 3.01
N PRO A 40 5.92 1.61 3.09
CA PRO A 40 6.54 2.17 4.29
C PRO A 40 5.91 3.48 4.75
N GLU A 41 5.54 4.35 3.82
CA GLU A 41 4.90 5.64 4.10
C GLU A 41 3.42 5.52 4.50
N ALA A 42 2.76 4.42 4.15
CA ALA A 42 1.37 4.19 4.52
C ALA A 42 1.24 3.76 5.98
N THR A 43 0.20 4.24 6.63
CA THR A 43 -0.21 3.79 7.97
C THR A 43 -1.56 3.09 7.88
N GLY A 44 -1.84 2.18 8.80
CA GLY A 44 -3.16 1.54 8.84
C GLY A 44 -3.17 0.17 9.50
N VAL A 45 -4.33 -0.44 9.48
CA VAL A 45 -4.54 -1.76 10.06
C VAL A 45 -3.94 -2.83 9.14
N LEU A 46 -3.04 -3.61 9.70
CA LEU A 46 -2.41 -4.76 9.07
C LEU A 46 -2.78 -6.02 9.85
N PRO A 47 -3.69 -6.86 9.34
CA PRO A 47 -4.00 -8.12 10.00
C PRO A 47 -2.81 -9.09 9.87
N ILE A 48 -2.43 -9.68 11.00
CA ILE A 48 -1.30 -10.60 11.13
C ILE A 48 -1.82 -11.96 11.57
N CYS A 49 -1.45 -12.98 10.83
CA CYS A 49 -1.75 -14.38 11.13
C CYS A 49 -0.57 -15.03 11.86
N ILE A 50 -0.85 -15.75 12.95
CA ILE A 50 0.16 -16.35 13.83
C ILE A 50 -0.06 -17.86 13.89
N GLY A 51 1.00 -18.63 13.80
CA GLY A 51 0.97 -20.08 13.90
C GLY A 51 0.13 -20.72 12.79
N ASN A 52 -0.83 -21.56 13.16
CA ASN A 52 -1.68 -22.24 12.17
C ASN A 52 -2.60 -21.30 11.38
N ALA A 53 -2.89 -20.09 11.90
CA ALA A 53 -3.69 -19.12 11.19
C ALA A 53 -3.00 -18.57 9.94
N THR A 54 -1.69 -18.77 9.75
CA THR A 54 -1.02 -18.41 8.49
C THR A 54 -1.58 -19.13 7.27
N LYS A 55 -2.27 -20.25 7.44
CA LYS A 55 -2.92 -20.98 6.35
C LYS A 55 -4.10 -20.23 5.72
N VAL A 56 -4.67 -19.25 6.43
CA VAL A 56 -5.76 -18.42 5.91
C VAL A 56 -5.33 -17.04 5.43
N CYS A 57 -4.02 -16.75 5.43
CA CYS A 57 -3.52 -15.45 4.96
C CYS A 57 -3.98 -15.12 3.54
N GLU A 58 -3.89 -16.06 2.61
CA GLU A 58 -4.29 -15.84 1.20
C GLU A 58 -5.77 -15.47 1.11
N LEU A 59 -6.65 -16.17 1.85
CA LEU A 59 -8.08 -15.88 1.87
C LEU A 59 -8.42 -14.48 2.38
N LEU A 60 -7.55 -13.91 3.22
CA LEU A 60 -7.70 -12.56 3.78
C LEU A 60 -7.02 -11.51 2.93
N THR A 61 -6.04 -11.89 2.12
CA THR A 61 -5.33 -10.98 1.21
C THR A 61 -6.25 -10.45 0.11
N ASP A 62 -7.17 -11.26 -0.38
CA ASP A 62 -8.10 -10.91 -1.46
C ASP A 62 -9.35 -10.16 -0.99
N LYS A 63 -9.38 -9.72 0.26
CA LYS A 63 -10.49 -8.92 0.79
C LYS A 63 -10.38 -7.46 0.38
N ASP A 64 -11.53 -6.80 0.34
CA ASP A 64 -11.66 -5.37 0.05
C ASP A 64 -10.77 -4.53 0.96
N LYS A 65 -10.20 -3.48 0.40
CA LYS A 65 -9.35 -2.53 1.11
C LYS A 65 -9.85 -1.12 0.89
N VAL A 66 -9.79 -0.31 1.94
CA VAL A 66 -10.14 1.11 1.87
C VAL A 66 -8.88 1.92 2.16
N TYR A 67 -8.52 2.80 1.23
CA TYR A 67 -7.39 3.71 1.37
C TYR A 67 -7.88 5.15 1.43
N ARG A 68 -7.34 5.91 2.37
CA ARG A 68 -7.48 7.37 2.41
C ARG A 68 -6.15 7.98 2.03
N THR A 69 -6.15 8.82 1.01
CA THR A 69 -4.93 9.44 0.48
C THR A 69 -5.12 10.93 0.29
N VAL A 70 -4.01 11.65 0.20
CA VAL A 70 -3.96 13.05 -0.22
C VAL A 70 -3.21 13.08 -1.55
N MET A 71 -3.89 13.54 -2.59
CA MET A 71 -3.30 13.70 -3.91
C MET A 71 -2.83 15.15 -4.10
N HIS A 72 -1.55 15.33 -4.44
CA HIS A 72 -1.00 16.61 -4.83
C HIS A 72 -1.13 16.82 -6.33
N LEU A 73 -1.93 17.82 -6.72
CA LEU A 73 -2.10 18.17 -8.12
C LEU A 73 -0.96 19.05 -8.62
N GLY A 74 -0.58 18.84 -9.88
CA GLY A 74 0.44 19.63 -10.56
C GLY A 74 1.88 19.17 -10.36
N ILE A 75 2.13 18.12 -9.58
CA ILE A 75 3.47 17.56 -9.37
C ILE A 75 3.47 16.11 -9.83
N THR A 76 4.44 15.74 -10.67
CA THR A 76 4.70 14.35 -11.01
C THR A 76 6.09 13.94 -10.52
N THR A 77 6.21 12.72 -10.03
CA THR A 77 7.46 12.13 -9.56
C THR A 77 7.75 10.82 -10.29
N ASP A 78 8.97 10.35 -10.22
CA ASP A 78 9.39 9.08 -10.83
C ASP A 78 8.79 7.86 -10.11
N THR A 79 8.52 7.97 -8.80
CA THR A 79 7.89 6.91 -8.00
C THR A 79 6.36 6.97 -7.98
N GLN A 80 5.77 8.05 -8.51
CA GLN A 80 4.33 8.36 -8.44
C GLN A 80 3.82 8.60 -6.99
N ASP A 81 4.72 8.85 -6.06
CA ASP A 81 4.44 9.30 -4.70
C ASP A 81 5.37 10.45 -4.30
N MET A 82 5.21 10.98 -3.08
CA MET A 82 5.99 12.13 -2.61
C MET A 82 7.43 11.78 -2.17
N THR A 83 7.85 10.52 -2.27
CA THR A 83 9.22 10.09 -1.93
C THR A 83 10.17 10.18 -3.13
N GLY A 84 9.61 10.28 -4.34
CA GLY A 84 10.37 10.32 -5.58
C GLY A 84 10.92 11.69 -5.94
N THR A 85 11.75 11.70 -6.99
CA THR A 85 12.26 12.94 -7.59
C THR A 85 11.21 13.59 -8.46
N VAL A 86 10.99 14.89 -8.28
CA VAL A 86 10.06 15.67 -9.10
C VAL A 86 10.53 15.68 -10.56
N LYS A 87 9.67 15.22 -11.46
CA LYS A 87 9.88 15.24 -12.91
C LYS A 87 9.27 16.47 -13.58
N GLU A 88 8.10 16.86 -13.09
CA GLU A 88 7.35 17.98 -13.64
C GLU A 88 6.63 18.72 -12.52
N ASP A 89 6.66 20.03 -12.55
CA ASP A 89 5.93 20.90 -11.63
C ASP A 89 5.06 21.89 -12.41
N ARG A 90 3.74 21.66 -12.35
CA ARG A 90 2.67 22.51 -12.85
C ARG A 90 1.78 23.03 -11.74
N SER A 91 2.31 23.23 -10.55
CA SER A 91 1.55 23.66 -9.38
C SER A 91 0.78 24.96 -9.62
N ARG A 92 1.35 25.88 -10.44
CA ARG A 92 0.68 27.15 -10.81
C ARG A 92 -0.57 26.92 -11.64
N GLU A 93 -0.54 25.98 -12.58
CA GLU A 93 -1.68 25.61 -13.42
C GLU A 93 -2.72 24.86 -12.60
N ALA A 94 -2.28 23.94 -11.74
CA ALA A 94 -3.14 23.18 -10.85
C ALA A 94 -3.91 24.07 -9.88
N ALA A 95 -3.32 25.17 -9.42
CA ALA A 95 -3.98 26.13 -8.53
C ALA A 95 -5.17 26.87 -9.20
N LEU A 96 -5.28 26.85 -10.53
CA LEU A 96 -6.39 27.45 -11.27
C LEU A 96 -7.53 26.46 -11.52
N LEU A 97 -7.37 25.19 -11.18
CA LEU A 97 -8.40 24.17 -11.39
C LEU A 97 -9.57 24.41 -10.42
N LYS A 98 -10.78 24.24 -10.94
CA LYS A 98 -11.98 24.25 -10.12
C LYS A 98 -12.19 22.89 -9.47
N GLU A 99 -12.67 22.88 -8.24
CA GLU A 99 -12.95 21.66 -7.48
C GLU A 99 -13.82 20.67 -8.26
N GLN A 100 -14.89 21.17 -8.90
CA GLN A 100 -15.80 20.32 -9.70
C GLN A 100 -15.09 19.64 -10.87
N THR A 101 -14.08 20.29 -11.47
CA THR A 101 -13.29 19.70 -12.56
C THR A 101 -12.41 18.55 -12.03
N VAL A 102 -11.81 18.74 -10.87
CA VAL A 102 -11.00 17.72 -10.22
C VAL A 102 -11.86 16.52 -9.79
N GLU A 103 -13.01 16.79 -9.16
CA GLU A 103 -13.96 15.75 -8.74
C GLU A 103 -14.45 14.94 -9.93
N ALA A 104 -14.86 15.59 -11.01
CA ALA A 104 -15.31 14.92 -12.24
C ALA A 104 -14.20 14.03 -12.85
N ALA A 105 -12.94 14.45 -12.78
CA ALA A 105 -11.80 13.66 -13.24
C ALA A 105 -11.57 12.43 -12.36
N ILE A 106 -11.66 12.57 -11.02
CA ILE A 106 -11.51 11.46 -10.08
C ILE A 106 -12.61 10.42 -10.26
N LEU A 107 -13.85 10.86 -10.47
CA LEU A 107 -14.99 9.96 -10.67
C LEU A 107 -14.87 9.06 -11.91
N GLN A 108 -14.03 9.43 -12.89
CA GLN A 108 -13.76 8.57 -14.06
C GLN A 108 -13.00 7.28 -13.70
N PHE A 109 -12.39 7.21 -12.53
CA PHE A 109 -11.69 6.02 -12.03
C PHE A 109 -12.56 5.09 -11.18
N VAL A 110 -13.87 5.38 -11.07
CA VAL A 110 -14.82 4.51 -10.39
C VAL A 110 -15.19 3.33 -11.28
N GLY A 111 -15.07 2.11 -10.76
CA GLY A 111 -15.35 0.87 -11.49
C GLY A 111 -14.08 0.14 -11.91
N ASP A 112 -14.21 -0.75 -12.86
CA ASP A 112 -13.07 -1.52 -13.38
C ASP A 112 -12.15 -0.61 -14.21
N TYR A 113 -10.88 -0.64 -13.89
CA TYR A 113 -9.86 0.20 -14.50
C TYR A 113 -8.60 -0.60 -14.83
N GLU A 114 -8.15 -0.54 -16.08
CA GLU A 114 -6.87 -1.12 -16.50
C GLU A 114 -5.73 -0.19 -16.12
N GLN A 115 -4.97 -0.59 -15.10
CA GLN A 115 -3.82 0.17 -14.63
C GLN A 115 -2.53 -0.30 -15.26
N ILE A 116 -1.74 0.63 -15.80
CA ILE A 116 -0.33 0.40 -16.11
C ILE A 116 0.45 0.64 -14.81
N PRO A 117 1.01 -0.43 -14.20
CA PRO A 117 1.72 -0.26 -12.93
C PRO A 117 2.99 0.59 -13.11
N PRO A 118 3.35 1.40 -12.10
CA PRO A 118 4.61 2.14 -12.13
C PRO A 118 5.81 1.20 -12.17
N MET A 119 6.93 1.66 -12.74
CA MET A 119 8.17 0.88 -12.83
C MET A 119 8.69 0.42 -11.47
N TYR A 120 8.49 1.22 -10.42
CA TYR A 120 8.84 0.91 -9.03
C TYR A 120 7.78 0.06 -8.30
N SER A 121 7.01 -0.72 -9.04
CA SER A 121 6.01 -1.62 -8.47
C SER A 121 6.64 -2.90 -7.92
N ALA A 122 6.12 -3.39 -6.79
CA ALA A 122 6.48 -4.70 -6.22
C ALA A 122 5.96 -5.88 -7.06
N LEU A 123 5.21 -5.62 -8.14
CA LEU A 123 4.68 -6.65 -9.02
C LEU A 123 5.79 -7.40 -9.74
N LYS A 124 5.58 -8.70 -9.87
CA LYS A 124 6.48 -9.59 -10.62
C LYS A 124 5.79 -10.02 -11.92
N VAL A 125 6.46 -9.81 -13.04
CA VAL A 125 6.05 -10.34 -14.33
C VAL A 125 7.02 -11.48 -14.69
N ASN A 126 6.51 -12.67 -14.94
CA ASN A 126 7.33 -13.89 -15.22
C ASN A 126 8.40 -14.15 -14.13
N GLY A 127 8.07 -13.90 -12.87
CA GLY A 127 8.96 -14.10 -11.71
C GLY A 127 10.04 -13.05 -11.51
N LYS A 128 10.15 -12.05 -12.39
CA LYS A 128 11.07 -10.90 -12.26
C LYS A 128 10.32 -9.68 -11.76
N LYS A 129 10.89 -8.92 -10.84
CA LYS A 129 10.37 -7.62 -10.43
C LYS A 129 10.39 -6.68 -11.64
N LEU A 130 9.42 -5.74 -11.70
CA LEU A 130 9.35 -4.72 -12.74
C LEU A 130 10.44 -3.65 -12.62
N CYS A 131 11.12 -3.58 -11.49
CA CYS A 131 12.26 -2.71 -11.23
C CYS A 131 13.47 -3.52 -10.76
#